data_f46b232da683e8b481bebbc2446b50e4
#
_entry.id   f46b232da683e8b481bebbc2446b50e4
#
_cell.length_a   1.000
_cell.length_b   1.000
_cell.length_c   1.000
_cell.angle_alpha   90.00
_cell.angle_beta   90.00
_cell.angle_gamma   90.00
#
_symmetry.space_group_name_H-M   'P 1'
#
loop_
_entity.id
_entity.type
_entity.pdbx_description
1 polymer ?
#
loop_
_entity_poly.entity_id
_entity_poly.type
_entity_poly.pdbx_seq_one_letter_code
_entity_poly.pdbx_strand_id
1 'polypeptide(L)'
;MLRKIRLTFAIFFFVLITLLFLDFTGTLHAWFGWMAKIQFLPALLALNVGVVIILIALTLLFGRVYCSVICPLGVFQDVVSWLGKKRKKNRYSYSPALSWLRYGVLGVFILALIGGVGSLVALLAPYSSYGRIASNLFAPVYQWGNNLLALLAERADSYMFYSVDVWMKAMGTFVIAVLTFVILTVLAWRNGRTYCNTICPVGTVLGFFSRFSLLKPVIDTSKCNGCGLCARNCKAACIDSKNHKIDYSRCVACMDCIGKCKKGAIRYERPHKEVQKPLAAEKVTDVSPEQVDNARRAFFSAGAIFATSTLLKAQEKKVDGGLAVIEDKKIPERTTPIVPAGALSIRNFAQHCTACQLCVSVCPNQVLRPSGNLMTLMQPEMSYERGYCRPECAKCAEVCPTDAIHLTSLADKSSIQIGHAVWIRKNCVPLTDGVNCGNCARHCPVAAIEMVPSEVDNPDSPKIPVVNVERCIGCGACENLCPARPFSAIYVEGHERHRVI
;
A
#
# COMPACT_ATOMS: atom_id res chain seq x y z
N MET A 1 29.99 -14.65 3.98
CA MET A 1 29.98 -13.46 3.11
C MET A 1 28.60 -13.24 2.48
N LEU A 2 28.03 -14.17 1.71
CA LEU A 2 26.74 -14.04 0.99
C LEU A 2 25.55 -13.56 1.85
N ARG A 3 25.40 -14.13 3.08
CA ARG A 3 24.33 -13.70 4.00
C ARG A 3 24.45 -12.23 4.42
N LYS A 4 25.68 -11.71 4.63
CA LYS A 4 25.89 -10.30 5.01
C LYS A 4 25.52 -9.39 3.84
N ILE A 5 25.98 -9.69 2.62
CA ILE A 5 25.65 -8.94 1.40
C ILE A 5 24.13 -8.89 1.20
N ARG A 6 23.44 -10.06 1.25
CA ARG A 6 21.99 -10.11 1.13
C ARG A 6 21.29 -9.23 2.19
N LEU A 7 21.76 -9.27 3.45
CA LEU A 7 21.16 -8.50 4.54
C LEU A 7 21.33 -7.00 4.34
N THR A 8 22.51 -6.55 3.90
CA THR A 8 22.77 -5.13 3.60
C THR A 8 21.81 -4.61 2.52
N PHE A 9 21.70 -5.33 1.39
CA PHE A 9 20.76 -4.96 0.34
C PHE A 9 19.30 -5.01 0.80
N ALA A 10 18.91 -6.00 1.61
CA ALA A 10 17.56 -6.09 2.13
C ALA A 10 17.20 -4.90 3.04
N ILE A 11 18.13 -4.48 3.92
CA ILE A 11 17.94 -3.30 4.76
C ILE A 11 17.85 -2.04 3.91
N PHE A 12 18.73 -1.89 2.93
CA PHE A 12 18.74 -0.74 2.02
C PHE A 12 17.40 -0.59 1.28
N PHE A 13 16.92 -1.65 0.61
CA PHE A 13 15.63 -1.63 -0.08
C PHE A 13 14.46 -1.39 0.87
N PHE A 14 14.48 -2.05 2.03
CA PHE A 14 13.40 -1.95 3.01
C PHE A 14 13.27 -0.53 3.56
N VAL A 15 14.39 0.08 3.96
CA VAL A 15 14.41 1.45 4.50
C VAL A 15 13.95 2.44 3.43
N LEU A 16 14.53 2.40 2.23
CA LEU A 16 14.18 3.35 1.18
C LEU A 16 12.72 3.21 0.72
N ILE A 17 12.22 1.98 0.53
CA ILE A 17 10.81 1.79 0.18
C ILE A 17 9.89 2.27 1.32
N THR A 18 10.26 2.05 2.58
CA THR A 18 9.48 2.59 3.71
C THR A 18 9.47 4.11 3.68
N LEU A 19 10.62 4.73 3.49
CA LEU A 19 10.73 6.19 3.40
C LEU A 19 9.91 6.79 2.26
N LEU A 20 9.77 6.10 1.12
CA LEU A 20 8.88 6.54 0.03
C LEU A 20 7.42 6.66 0.48
N PHE A 21 6.93 5.78 1.37
CA PHE A 21 5.58 5.89 1.93
C PHE A 21 5.45 6.94 3.03
N LEU A 22 6.55 7.34 3.66
CA LEU A 22 6.60 8.36 4.71
C LEU A 22 6.84 9.76 4.15
N ASP A 23 7.34 9.85 2.92
CA ASP A 23 7.71 11.10 2.26
C ASP A 23 6.47 11.90 1.86
N PHE A 24 6.15 12.90 2.66
CA PHE A 24 5.08 13.87 2.38
C PHE A 24 5.57 15.08 1.57
N THR A 25 6.88 15.23 1.40
CA THR A 25 7.49 16.33 0.62
C THR A 25 7.60 16.00 -0.87
N GLY A 26 7.72 14.71 -1.20
CA GLY A 26 7.91 14.20 -2.56
C GLY A 26 9.37 14.25 -3.04
N THR A 27 10.31 14.66 -2.19
CA THR A 27 11.74 14.77 -2.55
C THR A 27 12.39 13.43 -2.77
N LEU A 28 12.09 12.45 -1.92
CA LEU A 28 12.64 11.09 -2.04
C LEU A 28 12.10 10.36 -3.28
N HIS A 29 10.89 10.68 -3.72
CA HIS A 29 10.30 10.08 -4.92
C HIS A 29 11.07 10.45 -6.19
N ALA A 30 11.62 11.67 -6.29
CA ALA A 30 12.42 12.10 -7.42
C ALA A 30 13.66 11.22 -7.62
N TRP A 31 14.27 10.75 -6.54
CA TRP A 31 15.52 9.96 -6.60
C TRP A 31 15.28 8.45 -6.55
N PHE A 32 14.34 8.00 -5.74
CA PHE A 32 14.15 6.58 -5.42
C PHE A 32 12.78 6.03 -5.84
N GLY A 33 11.93 6.79 -6.52
CA GLY A 33 10.60 6.36 -6.97
C GLY A 33 10.63 5.12 -7.87
N TRP A 34 11.73 4.89 -8.59
CA TRP A 34 11.94 3.69 -9.40
C TRP A 34 11.87 2.39 -8.58
N MET A 35 12.16 2.42 -7.27
CA MET A 35 12.07 1.24 -6.39
C MET A 35 10.64 0.73 -6.22
N ALA A 36 9.64 1.58 -6.35
CA ALA A 36 8.24 1.18 -6.38
C ALA A 36 7.89 0.50 -7.71
N LYS A 37 8.44 1.00 -8.83
CA LYS A 37 8.18 0.50 -10.19
C LYS A 37 8.83 -0.86 -10.48
N ILE A 38 9.91 -1.24 -9.77
CA ILE A 38 10.53 -2.57 -9.91
C ILE A 38 9.87 -3.66 -9.07
N GLN A 39 8.79 -3.37 -8.35
CA GLN A 39 8.04 -4.41 -7.65
C GLN A 39 7.33 -5.32 -8.65
N PHE A 40 7.36 -6.65 -8.42
CA PHE A 40 6.95 -7.64 -9.42
C PHE A 40 5.53 -7.43 -9.96
N LEU A 41 4.54 -7.29 -9.07
CA LEU A 41 3.15 -7.10 -9.49
C LEU A 41 2.91 -5.71 -10.13
N PRO A 42 3.36 -4.59 -9.56
CA PRO A 42 3.32 -3.30 -10.22
C PRO A 42 3.96 -3.30 -11.61
N ALA A 43 5.16 -3.85 -11.76
CA ALA A 43 5.84 -3.93 -13.05
C ALA A 43 5.06 -4.78 -14.08
N LEU A 44 4.40 -5.86 -13.62
CA LEU A 44 3.56 -6.69 -14.47
C LEU A 44 2.33 -5.91 -14.98
N LEU A 45 1.65 -5.17 -14.10
CA LEU A 45 0.46 -4.38 -14.45
C LEU A 45 0.79 -3.15 -15.31
N ALA A 46 1.96 -2.53 -15.08
CA ALA A 46 2.49 -1.45 -15.92
C ALA A 46 3.02 -1.95 -17.27
N LEU A 47 2.89 -3.26 -17.58
CA LEU A 47 3.44 -3.89 -18.77
C LEU A 47 4.94 -3.64 -18.98
N ASN A 48 5.67 -3.42 -17.90
CA ASN A 48 7.12 -3.23 -17.95
C ASN A 48 7.83 -4.58 -18.11
N VAL A 49 7.79 -5.09 -19.36
CA VAL A 49 8.30 -6.41 -19.72
C VAL A 49 9.77 -6.58 -19.35
N GLY A 50 10.59 -5.52 -19.50
CA GLY A 50 12.01 -5.55 -19.18
C GLY A 50 12.28 -5.87 -17.71
N VAL A 51 11.58 -5.17 -16.79
CA VAL A 51 11.70 -5.43 -15.35
C VAL A 51 11.20 -6.83 -14.99
N VAL A 52 10.08 -7.27 -15.55
CA VAL A 52 9.54 -8.61 -15.29
C VAL A 52 10.52 -9.70 -15.74
N ILE A 53 11.11 -9.57 -16.93
CA ILE A 53 12.13 -10.51 -17.43
C ILE A 53 13.36 -10.52 -16.51
N ILE A 54 13.86 -9.35 -16.10
CA ILE A 54 15.00 -9.25 -15.19
C ILE A 54 14.71 -9.95 -13.86
N LEU A 55 13.52 -9.75 -13.27
CA LEU A 55 13.14 -10.39 -12.01
C LEU A 55 12.99 -11.91 -12.14
N ILE A 56 12.45 -12.40 -13.26
CA ILE A 56 12.38 -13.83 -13.56
C ILE A 56 13.79 -14.40 -13.76
N ALA A 57 14.65 -13.75 -14.54
CA ALA A 57 16.03 -14.14 -14.76
C ALA A 57 16.82 -14.18 -13.43
N LEU A 58 16.66 -13.16 -12.59
CA LEU A 58 17.25 -13.12 -11.24
C LEU A 58 16.76 -14.34 -10.41
N THR A 59 15.49 -14.72 -10.54
CA THR A 59 14.93 -15.88 -9.84
C THR A 59 15.46 -17.19 -10.40
N LEU A 60 15.66 -17.30 -11.71
CA LEU A 60 16.25 -18.46 -12.36
C LEU A 60 17.75 -18.60 -12.04
N LEU A 61 18.45 -17.48 -11.84
CA LEU A 61 19.88 -17.51 -11.46
C LEU A 61 20.06 -17.81 -9.97
N PHE A 62 19.38 -17.08 -9.09
CA PHE A 62 19.65 -17.05 -7.65
C PHE A 62 18.45 -17.51 -6.78
N GLY A 63 17.44 -18.16 -7.34
CA GLY A 63 16.22 -18.48 -6.60
C GLY A 63 15.44 -17.24 -6.18
N ARG A 64 14.55 -17.36 -5.21
CA ARG A 64 13.62 -16.29 -4.78
C ARG A 64 14.30 -15.13 -4.00
N VAL A 65 15.39 -14.59 -4.54
CA VAL A 65 16.12 -13.44 -3.93
C VAL A 65 15.23 -12.20 -3.88
N TYR A 66 14.37 -11.98 -4.88
CA TYR A 66 13.38 -10.91 -4.85
C TYR A 66 12.60 -10.87 -3.51
N CYS A 67 12.08 -12.02 -3.06
CA CYS A 67 11.29 -12.08 -1.82
C CYS A 67 12.11 -11.81 -0.55
N SER A 68 13.44 -11.94 -0.60
CA SER A 68 14.31 -11.75 0.57
C SER A 68 15.10 -10.45 0.58
N VAL A 69 15.09 -9.69 -0.53
CA VAL A 69 15.87 -8.46 -0.69
C VAL A 69 14.97 -7.30 -1.12
N ILE A 70 14.21 -7.46 -2.21
CA ILE A 70 13.49 -6.35 -2.85
C ILE A 70 12.08 -6.16 -2.26
N CYS A 71 11.36 -7.26 -1.99
CA CYS A 71 9.98 -7.18 -1.49
C CYS A 71 9.93 -6.69 -0.03
N PRO A 72 9.34 -5.50 0.24
CA PRO A 72 9.33 -4.93 1.60
C PRO A 72 8.53 -5.79 2.59
N LEU A 73 7.40 -6.39 2.17
CA LEU A 73 6.62 -7.28 3.03
C LEU A 73 7.42 -8.53 3.41
N GLY A 74 8.23 -9.02 2.48
CA GLY A 74 9.13 -10.13 2.74
C GLY A 74 10.20 -9.79 3.78
N VAL A 75 10.86 -8.65 3.63
CA VAL A 75 11.88 -8.19 4.60
C VAL A 75 11.23 -7.89 5.95
N PHE A 76 10.05 -7.27 5.99
CA PHE A 76 9.27 -7.07 7.23
C PHE A 76 9.06 -8.38 8.00
N GLN A 77 8.63 -9.46 7.34
CA GLN A 77 8.49 -10.77 7.97
C GLN A 77 9.84 -11.31 8.50
N ASP A 78 10.96 -11.01 7.82
CA ASP A 78 12.29 -11.37 8.31
C ASP A 78 12.66 -10.64 9.59
N VAL A 79 12.34 -9.34 9.69
CA VAL A 79 12.58 -8.53 10.90
C VAL A 79 11.75 -9.06 12.07
N VAL A 80 10.45 -9.29 11.89
CA VAL A 80 9.57 -9.84 12.92
C VAL A 80 10.02 -11.25 13.36
N SER A 81 10.38 -12.08 12.40
CA SER A 81 10.90 -13.42 12.64
C SER A 81 12.22 -13.41 13.43
N TRP A 82 13.09 -12.44 13.17
CA TRP A 82 14.34 -12.25 13.91
C TRP A 82 14.10 -11.79 15.36
N LEU A 83 13.17 -10.85 15.57
CA LEU A 83 12.76 -10.41 16.92
C LEU A 83 12.21 -11.60 17.73
N GLY A 84 11.34 -12.39 17.12
CA GLY A 84 10.79 -13.58 17.77
C GLY A 84 11.85 -14.66 18.08
N LYS A 85 12.93 -14.74 17.29
CA LYS A 85 14.05 -15.68 17.50
C LYS A 85 14.91 -15.30 18.71
N LYS A 86 14.93 -14.03 19.12
CA LYS A 86 15.61 -13.62 20.37
C LYS A 86 15.01 -14.28 21.61
N ARG A 87 13.67 -14.53 21.61
CA ARG A 87 12.98 -15.21 22.73
C ARG A 87 13.16 -16.73 22.71
N LYS A 88 13.03 -17.38 21.52
CA LYS A 88 13.14 -18.85 21.40
C LYS A 88 14.05 -19.21 20.24
N LYS A 89 15.21 -19.79 20.53
CA LYS A 89 16.15 -20.29 19.50
C LYS A 89 15.64 -21.60 18.90
N ASN A 90 16.02 -21.93 17.66
CA ASN A 90 15.77 -23.19 16.96
C ASN A 90 14.28 -23.61 16.92
N ARG A 91 13.37 -22.70 16.65
CA ARG A 91 11.92 -22.86 16.83
C ARG A 91 11.17 -23.37 15.59
N TYR A 92 11.82 -23.39 14.43
CA TYR A 92 11.17 -23.83 13.21
C TYR A 92 11.28 -25.33 13.01
N SER A 93 10.32 -25.91 12.30
CA SER A 93 10.33 -27.31 11.85
C SER A 93 9.99 -27.37 10.38
N TYR A 94 10.39 -28.45 9.73
CA TYR A 94 9.94 -28.72 8.37
C TYR A 94 8.41 -28.94 8.36
N SER A 95 7.75 -28.40 7.38
CA SER A 95 6.34 -28.67 7.08
C SER A 95 6.17 -28.96 5.59
N PRO A 96 5.27 -29.86 5.18
CA PRO A 96 4.99 -30.09 3.77
C PRO A 96 4.36 -28.83 3.14
N ALA A 97 4.49 -28.70 1.82
CA ALA A 97 3.90 -27.59 1.09
C ALA A 97 2.38 -27.76 0.96
N LEU A 98 1.60 -26.76 1.34
CA LEU A 98 0.16 -26.69 1.09
C LEU A 98 -0.09 -26.24 -0.38
N SER A 99 0.23 -27.13 -1.33
CA SER A 99 0.22 -26.78 -2.76
C SER A 99 -1.18 -26.41 -3.25
N TRP A 100 -2.22 -27.09 -2.80
CA TRP A 100 -3.60 -26.80 -3.17
C TRP A 100 -4.00 -25.36 -2.77
N LEU A 101 -3.63 -24.93 -1.56
CA LEU A 101 -3.92 -23.56 -1.09
C LEU A 101 -3.14 -22.53 -1.90
N ARG A 102 -1.86 -22.76 -2.18
CA ARG A 102 -1.01 -21.84 -2.95
C ARG A 102 -1.55 -21.60 -4.35
N TYR A 103 -1.87 -22.67 -5.07
CA TYR A 103 -2.38 -22.55 -6.43
C TYR A 103 -3.85 -22.13 -6.47
N GLY A 104 -4.66 -22.51 -5.47
CA GLY A 104 -6.02 -22.05 -5.31
C GLY A 104 -6.09 -20.53 -5.11
N VAL A 105 -5.30 -19.98 -4.19
CA VAL A 105 -5.21 -18.52 -3.98
C VAL A 105 -4.68 -17.80 -5.22
N LEU A 106 -3.70 -18.37 -5.92
CA LEU A 106 -3.20 -17.82 -7.18
C LEU A 106 -4.32 -17.78 -8.24
N GLY A 107 -5.10 -18.86 -8.37
CA GLY A 107 -6.22 -18.92 -9.31
C GLY A 107 -7.29 -17.87 -8.99
N VAL A 108 -7.69 -17.75 -7.72
CA VAL A 108 -8.62 -16.71 -7.26
C VAL A 108 -8.07 -15.30 -7.53
N PHE A 109 -6.77 -15.09 -7.31
CA PHE A 109 -6.12 -13.82 -7.58
C PHE A 109 -6.14 -13.44 -9.08
N ILE A 110 -5.87 -14.41 -9.95
CA ILE A 110 -5.91 -14.20 -11.41
C ILE A 110 -7.35 -13.91 -11.86
N LEU A 111 -8.33 -14.66 -11.35
CA LEU A 111 -9.75 -14.41 -11.64
C LEU A 111 -10.20 -13.02 -11.17
N ALA A 112 -9.74 -12.59 -10.00
CA ALA A 112 -10.02 -11.26 -9.48
C ALA A 112 -9.39 -10.14 -10.35
N LEU A 113 -8.18 -10.37 -10.86
CA LEU A 113 -7.53 -9.44 -11.80
C LEU A 113 -8.33 -9.31 -13.10
N ILE A 114 -8.73 -10.43 -13.70
CA ILE A 114 -9.49 -10.45 -14.95
C ILE A 114 -10.90 -9.85 -14.73
N GLY A 115 -11.54 -10.20 -13.60
CA GLY A 115 -12.87 -9.71 -13.25
C GLY A 115 -12.90 -8.26 -12.75
N GLY A 116 -11.73 -7.60 -12.56
CA GLY A 116 -11.66 -6.23 -12.08
C GLY A 116 -12.04 -6.06 -10.60
N VAL A 117 -11.99 -7.14 -9.79
CA VAL A 117 -12.26 -7.08 -8.34
C VAL A 117 -11.02 -6.54 -7.62
N GLY A 118 -10.84 -5.21 -7.69
CA GLY A 118 -9.67 -4.51 -7.16
C GLY A 118 -9.44 -4.72 -5.66
N SER A 119 -10.50 -4.89 -4.88
CA SER A 119 -10.44 -5.14 -3.44
C SER A 119 -9.66 -6.42 -3.08
N LEU A 120 -9.92 -7.52 -3.80
CA LEU A 120 -9.25 -8.79 -3.56
C LEU A 120 -7.78 -8.75 -4.01
N VAL A 121 -7.52 -8.10 -5.16
CA VAL A 121 -6.15 -7.85 -5.63
C VAL A 121 -5.37 -7.03 -4.61
N ALA A 122 -5.96 -5.95 -4.10
CA ALA A 122 -5.36 -5.10 -3.08
C ALA A 122 -5.02 -5.86 -1.79
N LEU A 123 -5.89 -6.75 -1.33
CA LEU A 123 -5.67 -7.55 -0.11
C LEU A 123 -4.52 -8.55 -0.26
N LEU A 124 -4.42 -9.21 -1.42
CA LEU A 124 -3.45 -10.28 -1.65
C LEU A 124 -2.10 -9.79 -2.17
N ALA A 125 -2.03 -8.59 -2.75
CA ALA A 125 -0.79 -8.03 -3.29
C ALA A 125 0.20 -7.67 -2.17
N PRO A 126 1.43 -8.24 -2.15
CA PRO A 126 2.36 -8.06 -1.05
C PRO A 126 2.86 -6.61 -0.91
N TYR A 127 3.10 -5.93 -2.03
CA TYR A 127 3.52 -4.54 -2.04
C TYR A 127 2.42 -3.61 -1.51
N SER A 128 1.17 -3.84 -1.93
CA SER A 128 0.01 -3.05 -1.48
C SER A 128 -0.30 -3.26 0.00
N SER A 129 -0.21 -4.50 0.47
CA SER A 129 -0.36 -4.81 1.90
C SER A 129 0.67 -4.09 2.76
N TYR A 130 1.94 -4.03 2.30
CA TYR A 130 2.98 -3.27 2.99
C TYR A 130 2.74 -1.76 2.90
N GLY A 131 2.37 -1.23 1.73
CA GLY A 131 2.08 0.19 1.53
C GLY A 131 0.97 0.69 2.44
N ARG A 132 -0.12 -0.08 2.60
CA ARG A 132 -1.20 0.26 3.54
C ARG A 132 -0.72 0.28 5.00
N ILE A 133 0.10 -0.68 5.41
CA ILE A 133 0.72 -0.67 6.75
C ILE A 133 1.57 0.57 6.92
N ALA A 134 2.45 0.88 5.97
CA ALA A 134 3.33 2.03 6.03
C ALA A 134 2.56 3.36 6.05
N SER A 135 1.59 3.54 5.16
CA SER A 135 0.82 4.79 5.04
C SER A 135 -0.16 5.04 6.19
N ASN A 136 -0.73 3.98 6.81
CA ASN A 136 -1.74 4.13 7.86
C ASN A 136 -1.20 3.95 9.28
N LEU A 137 -0.07 3.23 9.48
CA LEU A 137 0.49 3.00 10.81
C LEU A 137 1.83 3.74 11.00
N PHE A 138 2.74 3.70 10.02
CA PHE A 138 4.06 4.28 10.19
C PHE A 138 4.09 5.78 9.85
N ALA A 139 3.37 6.19 8.80
CA ALA A 139 3.33 7.59 8.38
C ALA A 139 2.77 8.54 9.46
N PRO A 140 1.65 8.23 10.15
CA PRO A 140 1.18 9.09 11.26
C PRO A 140 2.21 9.22 12.39
N VAL A 141 2.88 8.12 12.75
CA VAL A 141 3.93 8.14 13.79
C VAL A 141 5.11 9.02 13.36
N TYR A 142 5.53 8.90 12.10
CA TYR A 142 6.59 9.72 11.54
C TYR A 142 6.19 11.21 11.51
N GLN A 143 4.96 11.53 11.10
CA GLN A 143 4.42 12.89 11.06
C GLN A 143 4.30 13.50 12.47
N TRP A 144 3.88 12.73 13.48
CA TRP A 144 3.90 13.17 14.88
C TRP A 144 5.33 13.46 15.37
N GLY A 145 6.29 12.62 14.99
CA GLY A 145 7.72 12.87 15.26
C GLY A 145 8.21 14.16 14.62
N ASN A 146 7.84 14.40 13.36
CA ASN A 146 8.15 15.65 12.65
C ASN A 146 7.51 16.88 13.34
N ASN A 147 6.24 16.76 13.76
CA ASN A 147 5.54 17.86 14.43
C ASN A 147 6.17 18.17 15.80
N LEU A 148 6.67 17.15 16.50
CA LEU A 148 7.44 17.37 17.73
C LEU A 148 8.76 18.11 17.46
N LEU A 149 9.47 17.74 16.38
CA LEU A 149 10.68 18.45 15.95
C LEU A 149 10.37 19.87 15.49
N ALA A 150 9.26 20.09 14.80
CA ALA A 150 8.80 21.44 14.41
C ALA A 150 8.55 22.32 15.63
N LEU A 151 7.87 21.81 16.66
CA LEU A 151 7.63 22.54 17.91
C LEU A 151 8.93 22.86 18.66
N LEU A 152 9.91 21.96 18.65
CA LEU A 152 11.21 22.20 19.28
C LEU A 152 12.05 23.22 18.48
N ALA A 153 11.99 23.14 17.14
CA ALA A 153 12.69 24.06 16.24
C ALA A 153 12.11 25.48 16.35
N GLU A 154 10.79 25.62 16.41
CA GLU A 154 10.10 26.91 16.60
C GLU A 154 10.51 27.59 17.92
N ARG A 155 10.67 26.82 19.01
CA ARG A 155 11.19 27.34 20.28
C ARG A 155 12.66 27.78 20.23
N ALA A 156 13.42 27.29 19.24
CA ALA A 156 14.80 27.65 18.98
C ALA A 156 14.92 28.70 17.83
N ASP A 157 13.84 29.39 17.49
CA ASP A 157 13.75 30.36 16.38
C ASP A 157 14.21 29.78 15.03
N SER A 158 14.05 28.48 14.81
CA SER A 158 14.41 27.79 13.58
C SER A 158 13.16 27.25 12.85
N TYR A 159 13.01 27.59 11.58
CA TYR A 159 11.89 27.16 10.73
C TYR A 159 12.27 26.00 9.78
N MET A 160 13.27 25.19 10.16
CA MET A 160 13.73 24.07 9.34
C MET A 160 12.70 22.94 9.25
N PHE A 161 11.84 22.79 10.26
CA PHE A 161 10.73 21.84 10.30
C PHE A 161 9.40 22.58 10.35
N TYR A 162 8.40 22.11 9.61
CA TYR A 162 7.05 22.66 9.64
C TYR A 162 6.04 21.60 10.11
N SER A 163 4.98 22.05 10.75
CA SER A 163 3.92 21.17 11.23
C SER A 163 3.07 20.65 10.08
N VAL A 164 2.74 19.35 10.14
CA VAL A 164 1.90 18.65 9.15
C VAL A 164 0.64 18.19 9.84
N ASP A 165 -0.53 18.39 9.21
CA ASP A 165 -1.80 17.91 9.73
C ASP A 165 -1.90 16.40 9.62
N VAL A 166 -1.99 15.72 10.77
CA VAL A 166 -2.10 14.26 10.87
C VAL A 166 -3.55 13.87 11.04
N TRP A 167 -4.15 13.32 10.01
CA TRP A 167 -5.55 12.92 10.03
C TRP A 167 -5.78 11.50 9.48
N MET A 168 -6.88 10.89 9.90
CA MET A 168 -7.26 9.56 9.44
C MET A 168 -7.97 9.65 8.08
N LYS A 169 -7.36 9.08 7.05
CA LYS A 169 -7.84 9.17 5.67
C LYS A 169 -9.11 8.37 5.41
N ALA A 170 -9.22 7.16 5.97
CA ALA A 170 -10.39 6.29 5.91
C ALA A 170 -10.34 5.25 7.04
N MET A 171 -11.40 5.20 7.87
CA MET A 171 -11.48 4.26 9.01
C MET A 171 -11.42 2.80 8.55
N GLY A 172 -12.16 2.42 7.51
CA GLY A 172 -12.16 1.05 7.00
C GLY A 172 -10.77 0.58 6.57
N THR A 173 -10.03 1.42 5.84
CA THR A 173 -8.66 1.10 5.41
C THR A 173 -7.70 1.01 6.60
N PHE A 174 -7.85 1.86 7.60
CA PHE A 174 -7.04 1.80 8.82
C PHE A 174 -7.26 0.47 9.56
N VAL A 175 -8.51 0.05 9.77
CA VAL A 175 -8.83 -1.24 10.40
C VAL A 175 -8.23 -2.41 9.61
N ILE A 176 -8.36 -2.41 8.28
CA ILE A 176 -7.74 -3.45 7.43
C ILE A 176 -6.22 -3.44 7.53
N ALA A 177 -5.58 -2.26 7.59
CA ALA A 177 -4.14 -2.14 7.75
C ALA A 177 -3.68 -2.71 9.10
N VAL A 178 -4.38 -2.39 10.20
CA VAL A 178 -4.11 -2.94 11.53
C VAL A 178 -4.28 -4.46 11.56
N LEU A 179 -5.38 -4.98 11.03
CA LEU A 179 -5.63 -6.43 10.97
C LEU A 179 -4.55 -7.13 10.14
N THR A 180 -4.21 -6.59 8.97
CA THR A 180 -3.13 -7.13 8.12
C THR A 180 -1.79 -7.13 8.86
N PHE A 181 -1.45 -6.04 9.53
CA PHE A 181 -0.23 -5.93 10.32
C PHE A 181 -0.18 -6.96 11.46
N VAL A 182 -1.27 -7.11 12.22
CA VAL A 182 -1.36 -8.07 13.33
C VAL A 182 -1.24 -9.50 12.81
N ILE A 183 -2.02 -9.88 11.79
CA ILE A 183 -2.01 -11.21 11.21
C ILE A 183 -0.60 -11.56 10.68
N LEU A 184 0.01 -10.68 9.91
CA LEU A 184 1.35 -10.89 9.35
C LEU A 184 2.42 -10.98 10.45
N THR A 185 2.30 -10.15 11.49
CA THR A 185 3.21 -10.16 12.63
C THR A 185 3.10 -11.46 13.40
N VAL A 186 1.89 -11.94 13.71
CA VAL A 186 1.65 -13.21 14.40
C VAL A 186 2.17 -14.39 13.59
N LEU A 187 1.88 -14.44 12.29
CA LEU A 187 2.36 -15.50 11.39
C LEU A 187 3.89 -15.49 11.28
N ALA A 188 4.50 -14.32 11.11
CA ALA A 188 5.94 -14.19 11.01
C ALA A 188 6.64 -14.47 12.35
N TRP A 189 6.03 -14.08 13.46
CA TRP A 189 6.54 -14.38 14.80
C TRP A 189 6.53 -15.87 15.11
N ARG A 190 5.45 -16.59 14.76
CA ARG A 190 5.32 -18.02 15.03
C ARG A 190 6.07 -18.88 14.03
N ASN A 191 5.81 -18.68 12.73
CA ASN A 191 6.16 -19.61 11.67
C ASN A 191 7.09 -19.02 10.58
N GLY A 192 7.57 -17.78 10.77
CA GLY A 192 8.49 -17.14 9.82
C GLY A 192 7.78 -16.69 8.54
N ARG A 193 8.11 -17.30 7.40
CA ARG A 193 7.67 -16.90 6.05
C ARG A 193 6.39 -17.60 5.58
N THR A 194 5.46 -17.94 6.47
CA THR A 194 4.23 -18.67 6.12
C THR A 194 3.41 -17.93 5.08
N TYR A 195 3.14 -16.64 5.26
CA TYR A 195 2.36 -15.86 4.29
C TYR A 195 2.98 -15.92 2.87
N CYS A 196 4.29 -15.71 2.74
CA CYS A 196 4.98 -15.74 1.45
C CYS A 196 4.95 -17.12 0.78
N ASN A 197 4.80 -18.20 1.56
CA ASN A 197 4.87 -19.57 1.09
C ASN A 197 3.51 -20.25 0.92
N THR A 198 2.41 -19.64 1.41
CA THR A 198 1.07 -20.25 1.36
C THR A 198 0.03 -19.36 0.69
N ILE A 199 0.08 -18.04 0.88
CA ILE A 199 -0.98 -17.11 0.44
C ILE A 199 -0.49 -16.19 -0.68
N CYS A 200 0.77 -15.70 -0.62
CA CYS A 200 1.26 -14.67 -1.53
C CYS A 200 1.30 -15.14 -3.01
N PRO A 201 0.54 -14.48 -3.93
CA PRO A 201 0.51 -14.88 -5.34
C PRO A 201 1.88 -14.70 -6.01
N VAL A 202 2.57 -13.58 -5.77
CA VAL A 202 3.93 -13.32 -6.27
C VAL A 202 4.90 -14.40 -5.77
N GLY A 203 4.77 -14.79 -4.48
CA GLY A 203 5.56 -15.85 -3.89
C GLY A 203 5.31 -17.22 -4.55
N THR A 204 4.11 -17.49 -5.02
CA THR A 204 3.75 -18.74 -5.72
C THR A 204 4.34 -18.75 -7.12
N VAL A 205 4.20 -17.67 -7.89
CA VAL A 205 4.76 -17.53 -9.25
C VAL A 205 6.29 -17.66 -9.23
N LEU A 206 6.98 -16.85 -8.42
CA LEU A 206 8.43 -16.92 -8.31
C LEU A 206 8.92 -18.24 -7.71
N GLY A 207 8.09 -18.90 -6.86
CA GLY A 207 8.35 -20.23 -6.33
C GLY A 207 8.37 -21.30 -7.41
N PHE A 208 7.54 -21.18 -8.43
CA PHE A 208 7.56 -22.08 -9.58
C PHE A 208 8.90 -21.97 -10.32
N PHE A 209 9.33 -20.78 -10.70
CA PHE A 209 10.60 -20.56 -11.39
C PHE A 209 11.83 -20.93 -10.54
N SER A 210 11.77 -20.72 -9.24
CA SER A 210 12.87 -21.03 -8.31
C SER A 210 13.22 -22.51 -8.23
N ARG A 211 12.34 -23.43 -8.65
CA ARG A 211 12.66 -24.86 -8.77
C ARG A 211 13.76 -25.11 -9.78
N PHE A 212 13.83 -24.28 -10.81
CA PHE A 212 14.78 -24.39 -11.92
C PHE A 212 16.01 -23.50 -11.72
N SER A 213 16.18 -22.89 -10.52
CA SER A 213 17.28 -21.97 -10.28
C SER A 213 18.66 -22.63 -10.43
N LEU A 214 19.57 -21.90 -11.06
CA LEU A 214 20.92 -22.34 -11.35
C LEU A 214 21.76 -22.48 -10.08
N LEU A 215 21.71 -21.47 -9.23
CA LEU A 215 22.35 -21.44 -7.92
C LEU A 215 21.33 -21.63 -6.83
N LYS A 216 21.55 -22.58 -5.94
CA LYS A 216 20.66 -22.89 -4.82
C LYS A 216 21.41 -23.52 -3.65
N PRO A 217 20.88 -23.46 -2.42
CA PRO A 217 21.49 -24.16 -1.31
C PRO A 217 21.40 -25.67 -1.53
N VAL A 218 22.52 -26.37 -1.52
CA VAL A 218 22.64 -27.83 -1.68
C VAL A 218 23.18 -28.41 -0.38
N ILE A 219 22.66 -29.60 0.02
CA ILE A 219 23.14 -30.32 1.18
C ILE A 219 24.10 -31.45 0.68
N ASP A 220 25.35 -31.36 1.08
CA ASP A 220 26.34 -32.39 0.89
C ASP A 220 26.11 -33.50 1.93
N THR A 221 25.58 -34.62 1.48
CA THR A 221 25.23 -35.78 2.35
C THR A 221 26.44 -36.41 2.98
N SER A 222 27.63 -36.33 2.35
CA SER A 222 28.86 -36.90 2.90
C SER A 222 29.36 -36.17 4.15
N LYS A 223 29.06 -34.90 4.28
CA LYS A 223 29.44 -34.04 5.43
C LYS A 223 28.31 -33.83 6.42
N CYS A 224 27.09 -34.20 6.06
CA CYS A 224 25.92 -33.96 6.87
C CYS A 224 25.75 -35.06 7.93
N ASN A 225 25.73 -34.67 9.20
CA ASN A 225 25.53 -35.56 10.35
C ASN A 225 24.04 -35.60 10.82
N GLY A 226 23.08 -35.11 10.05
CA GLY A 226 21.65 -35.15 10.39
C GLY A 226 21.21 -34.30 11.59
N CYS A 227 22.03 -33.40 12.12
CA CYS A 227 21.75 -32.65 13.36
C CYS A 227 20.50 -31.71 13.32
N GLY A 228 19.89 -31.48 12.17
CA GLY A 228 18.67 -30.72 11.96
C GLY A 228 18.75 -29.22 12.26
N LEU A 229 19.94 -28.66 12.53
CA LEU A 229 20.09 -27.22 12.84
C LEU A 229 19.67 -26.32 11.68
N CYS A 230 19.88 -26.76 10.43
CA CYS A 230 19.44 -26.03 9.24
C CYS A 230 17.91 -25.93 9.18
N ALA A 231 17.20 -27.04 9.42
CA ALA A 231 15.73 -27.09 9.44
C ALA A 231 15.16 -26.23 10.57
N ARG A 232 15.69 -26.38 11.80
CA ARG A 232 15.25 -25.60 12.98
C ARG A 232 15.52 -24.09 12.89
N ASN A 233 16.37 -23.65 11.98
CA ASN A 233 16.64 -22.24 11.71
C ASN A 233 16.03 -21.74 10.38
N CYS A 234 15.37 -22.61 9.63
CA CYS A 234 14.76 -22.26 8.34
C CYS A 234 13.41 -21.57 8.53
N LYS A 235 13.37 -20.26 8.42
CA LYS A 235 12.14 -19.46 8.50
C LYS A 235 11.14 -19.73 7.36
N ALA A 236 11.56 -20.39 6.29
CA ALA A 236 10.69 -20.83 5.19
C ALA A 236 10.14 -22.25 5.40
N ALA A 237 10.57 -22.96 6.46
CA ALA A 237 10.17 -24.33 6.80
C ALA A 237 10.30 -25.32 5.62
N CYS A 238 11.28 -25.11 4.74
CA CYS A 238 11.45 -25.82 3.47
C CYS A 238 12.56 -26.89 3.46
N ILE A 239 13.27 -27.08 4.58
CA ILE A 239 14.39 -28.02 4.70
C ILE A 239 13.95 -29.27 5.46
N ASP A 240 13.92 -30.39 4.77
CA ASP A 240 13.79 -31.72 5.37
C ASP A 240 15.18 -32.26 5.68
N SER A 241 15.57 -32.15 6.95
CA SER A 241 16.89 -32.61 7.39
C SER A 241 17.00 -34.13 7.53
N LYS A 242 15.89 -34.85 7.64
CA LYS A 242 15.88 -36.30 7.72
C LYS A 242 16.19 -36.93 6.34
N ASN A 243 15.54 -36.37 5.31
CA ASN A 243 15.70 -36.86 3.93
C ASN A 243 16.73 -36.06 3.13
N HIS A 244 17.47 -35.12 3.76
CA HIS A 244 18.46 -34.23 3.11
C HIS A 244 17.91 -33.47 1.90
N LYS A 245 16.60 -33.15 1.90
CA LYS A 245 15.91 -32.49 0.78
C LYS A 245 15.54 -31.04 1.13
N ILE A 246 15.64 -30.15 0.13
CA ILE A 246 15.20 -28.76 0.24
C ILE A 246 14.11 -28.52 -0.80
N ASP A 247 12.94 -28.03 -0.35
CA ASP A 247 11.89 -27.60 -1.26
C ASP A 247 12.21 -26.19 -1.80
N TYR A 248 12.76 -26.16 -2.99
CA TYR A 248 13.17 -24.89 -3.64
C TYR A 248 11.99 -24.02 -4.02
N SER A 249 10.79 -24.58 -4.17
CA SER A 249 9.59 -23.75 -4.43
C SER A 249 9.24 -22.82 -3.27
N ARG A 250 9.71 -23.13 -2.05
CA ARG A 250 9.49 -22.34 -0.84
C ARG A 250 10.75 -21.67 -0.31
N CYS A 251 11.91 -22.08 -0.76
CA CYS A 251 13.18 -21.49 -0.37
C CYS A 251 13.26 -20.04 -0.85
N VAL A 252 13.43 -19.09 0.07
CA VAL A 252 13.54 -17.65 -0.23
C VAL A 252 14.98 -17.16 -0.37
N ALA A 253 15.93 -18.09 -0.57
CA ALA A 253 17.35 -17.80 -0.73
C ALA A 253 17.93 -16.83 0.34
N CYS A 254 17.51 -17.00 1.61
CA CYS A 254 17.93 -16.13 2.70
C CYS A 254 19.33 -16.43 3.26
N MET A 255 19.96 -17.54 2.88
CA MET A 255 21.30 -17.98 3.27
C MET A 255 21.50 -18.24 4.77
N ASP A 256 20.42 -18.24 5.58
CA ASP A 256 20.53 -18.45 7.04
C ASP A 256 20.97 -19.87 7.40
N CYS A 257 20.59 -20.88 6.60
CA CYS A 257 20.98 -22.30 6.79
C CYS A 257 22.48 -22.51 6.64
N ILE A 258 23.12 -21.84 5.67
CA ILE A 258 24.55 -21.93 5.40
C ILE A 258 25.36 -21.50 6.64
N GLY A 259 25.01 -20.34 7.21
CA GLY A 259 25.70 -19.79 8.37
C GLY A 259 25.46 -20.56 9.69
N LYS A 260 24.51 -21.51 9.69
CA LYS A 260 24.19 -22.35 10.87
C LYS A 260 24.76 -23.78 10.78
N CYS A 261 25.19 -24.19 9.61
CA CYS A 261 25.81 -25.51 9.43
C CYS A 261 27.25 -25.49 9.91
N LYS A 262 27.52 -26.01 11.11
CA LYS A 262 28.86 -26.08 11.69
C LYS A 262 29.83 -26.99 10.91
N LYS A 263 29.31 -27.97 10.18
CA LYS A 263 30.08 -28.91 9.35
C LYS A 263 30.33 -28.44 7.93
N GLY A 264 29.80 -27.25 7.54
CA GLY A 264 29.92 -26.74 6.17
C GLY A 264 29.25 -27.61 5.11
N ALA A 265 28.30 -28.47 5.51
CA ALA A 265 27.60 -29.40 4.62
C ALA A 265 26.56 -28.70 3.72
N ILE A 266 26.25 -27.39 3.93
CA ILE A 266 25.33 -26.66 3.07
C ILE A 266 26.12 -25.55 2.36
N ARG A 267 26.10 -25.64 1.01
CA ARG A 267 26.72 -24.66 0.14
C ARG A 267 25.71 -24.06 -0.82
N TYR A 268 26.01 -22.89 -1.35
CA TYR A 268 25.21 -22.25 -2.38
C TYR A 268 25.92 -22.38 -3.72
N GLU A 269 25.51 -23.39 -4.48
CA GLU A 269 26.20 -23.82 -5.70
C GLU A 269 25.23 -24.45 -6.70
N ARG A 270 25.71 -24.79 -7.88
CA ARG A 270 24.95 -25.59 -8.86
C ARG A 270 24.77 -27.01 -8.29
N PRO A 271 23.57 -27.57 -8.31
CA PRO A 271 23.38 -28.98 -7.90
C PRO A 271 24.12 -29.90 -8.86
N HIS A 272 25.12 -30.60 -8.36
CA HIS A 272 25.70 -31.74 -9.08
C HIS A 272 24.66 -32.85 -9.08
N LYS A 273 24.53 -33.54 -10.23
CA LYS A 273 23.74 -34.80 -10.33
C LYS A 273 24.51 -35.89 -9.60
N GLU A 274 24.47 -35.95 -8.29
CA GLU A 274 24.85 -37.17 -7.58
C GLU A 274 23.68 -38.12 -7.54
N VAL A 275 23.96 -39.34 -8.00
CA VAL A 275 23.06 -40.51 -7.97
C VAL A 275 22.66 -40.75 -6.53
N GLN A 276 21.42 -40.47 -6.20
CA GLN A 276 20.85 -40.81 -4.89
C GLN A 276 20.66 -42.32 -4.81
N LYS A 277 21.53 -43.02 -4.04
CA LYS A 277 21.22 -44.36 -3.55
C LYS A 277 20.04 -44.26 -2.55
N PRO A 278 18.98 -45.06 -2.71
CA PRO A 278 17.90 -45.10 -1.74
C PRO A 278 18.37 -45.81 -0.46
N LEU A 279 18.35 -45.11 0.66
CA LEU A 279 18.44 -45.76 1.98
C LEU A 279 17.04 -46.25 2.37
N ALA A 280 17.00 -47.52 2.81
CA ALA A 280 15.82 -48.25 3.23
C ALA A 280 15.00 -47.53 4.31
N ALA A 281 13.69 -47.67 4.21
CA ALA A 281 12.72 -47.10 5.13
C ALA A 281 12.71 -47.90 6.44
N GLU A 282 13.13 -47.28 7.53
CA GLU A 282 12.78 -47.74 8.88
C GLU A 282 11.53 -46.99 9.38
N LYS A 283 10.54 -47.76 9.78
CA LYS A 283 9.29 -47.31 10.41
C LYS A 283 9.61 -46.72 11.78
N VAL A 284 9.16 -45.48 12.05
CA VAL A 284 9.12 -44.91 13.40
C VAL A 284 7.68 -44.61 13.77
N THR A 285 7.28 -45.17 14.87
CA THR A 285 6.04 -45.13 15.60
C THR A 285 5.65 -43.72 16.05
N ASP A 286 4.37 -43.51 16.13
CA ASP A 286 3.67 -42.32 16.63
C ASP A 286 4.05 -41.93 18.05
N VAL A 287 4.24 -40.62 18.29
CA VAL A 287 4.18 -40.01 19.61
C VAL A 287 3.19 -38.84 19.56
N SER A 288 2.20 -38.94 20.43
CA SER A 288 1.05 -38.06 20.63
C SER A 288 1.44 -36.64 21.05
N PRO A 289 0.58 -35.66 20.82
CA PRO A 289 0.81 -34.27 21.22
C PRO A 289 0.23 -33.98 22.61
N GLU A 290 1.04 -33.48 23.51
CA GLU A 290 0.56 -32.87 24.75
C GLU A 290 0.97 -31.42 24.93
N GLN A 291 -0.02 -30.63 25.29
CA GLN A 291 -0.05 -29.35 26.00
C GLN A 291 0.38 -28.08 25.30
N VAL A 292 -0.67 -27.38 24.92
CA VAL A 292 -0.72 -25.89 24.77
C VAL A 292 -1.61 -25.38 25.90
N ASP A 293 -1.07 -24.61 26.83
CA ASP A 293 -1.83 -23.51 27.44
C ASP A 293 -0.92 -22.49 28.13
N ASN A 294 -1.40 -21.23 28.16
CA ASN A 294 -0.95 -20.04 28.88
C ASN A 294 -0.12 -18.99 28.12
N ALA A 295 -0.76 -18.32 27.16
CA ALA A 295 -0.31 -16.99 26.68
C ALA A 295 -1.48 -16.07 26.25
N ARG A 296 -2.67 -16.21 26.84
CA ARG A 296 -3.88 -15.46 26.41
C ARG A 296 -4.14 -14.14 27.15
N ARG A 297 -3.39 -13.76 28.18
CA ARG A 297 -3.75 -12.62 29.05
C ARG A 297 -2.97 -11.32 28.87
N ALA A 298 -1.91 -11.27 28.05
CA ALA A 298 -1.06 -10.06 27.94
C ALA A 298 -1.32 -9.17 26.71
N PHE A 299 -2.29 -9.53 25.86
CA PHE A 299 -2.46 -8.85 24.57
C PHE A 299 -3.58 -7.77 24.51
N PHE A 300 -4.42 -7.70 25.54
CA PHE A 300 -5.57 -6.79 25.54
C PHE A 300 -5.30 -5.37 26.09
N SER A 301 -4.18 -5.14 26.74
CA SER A 301 -3.92 -3.84 27.38
C SER A 301 -3.27 -2.78 26.49
N ALA A 302 -2.64 -3.14 25.37
CA ALA A 302 -1.98 -2.18 24.46
C ALA A 302 -2.94 -1.54 23.44
N GLY A 303 -4.07 -2.19 23.11
CA GLY A 303 -5.06 -1.69 22.16
C GLY A 303 -5.98 -0.60 22.70
N ALA A 304 -6.21 -0.59 24.01
CA ALA A 304 -7.14 0.34 24.65
C ALA A 304 -6.60 1.78 24.77
N ILE A 305 -5.28 1.96 24.84
CA ILE A 305 -4.66 3.28 25.01
C ILE A 305 -4.66 4.09 23.70
N PHE A 306 -4.62 3.44 22.52
CA PHE A 306 -4.66 4.13 21.24
C PHE A 306 -6.07 4.59 20.82
N ALA A 307 -7.12 3.90 21.29
CA ALA A 307 -8.51 4.25 20.96
C ALA A 307 -9.01 5.49 21.73
N THR A 308 -8.50 5.71 22.95
CA THR A 308 -8.94 6.82 23.80
C THR A 308 -8.39 8.19 23.39
N SER A 309 -7.18 8.25 22.82
CA SER A 309 -6.58 9.53 22.40
C SER A 309 -7.19 10.12 21.12
N THR A 310 -7.75 9.29 20.26
CA THR A 310 -8.43 9.73 19.02
C THR A 310 -9.87 10.17 19.27
N LEU A 311 -10.54 9.62 20.28
CA LEU A 311 -11.89 10.01 20.67
C LEU A 311 -11.96 11.35 21.40
N LEU A 312 -10.88 11.73 22.12
CA LEU A 312 -10.82 13.02 22.83
C LEU A 312 -10.57 14.22 21.90
N LYS A 313 -9.95 14.03 20.71
CA LYS A 313 -9.79 15.10 19.71
C LYS A 313 -11.03 15.37 18.86
N ALA A 314 -12.03 14.52 18.89
CA ALA A 314 -13.25 14.66 18.09
C ALA A 314 -14.24 15.70 18.65
N GLN A 315 -13.94 16.37 19.77
CA GLN A 315 -14.87 17.23 20.48
C GLN A 315 -14.47 18.69 20.60
N GLU A 316 -13.34 19.12 20.00
CA GLU A 316 -13.06 20.54 19.85
C GLU A 316 -13.95 21.14 18.77
N LYS A 317 -15.06 21.75 19.17
CA LYS A 317 -15.88 22.59 18.29
C LYS A 317 -15.02 23.77 17.83
N LYS A 318 -14.73 23.82 16.54
CA LYS A 318 -14.10 25.01 15.94
C LYS A 318 -15.10 26.16 16.03
N VAL A 319 -14.77 27.16 16.81
CA VAL A 319 -15.57 28.39 16.92
C VAL A 319 -14.76 29.45 16.19
N ASP A 320 -15.41 30.24 15.31
CA ASP A 320 -14.80 31.44 14.80
C ASP A 320 -14.76 32.50 15.93
N GLY A 321 -13.97 33.54 15.79
CA GLY A 321 -13.81 34.58 16.84
C GLY A 321 -15.10 35.26 17.29
N GLY A 322 -16.27 34.89 16.76
CA GLY A 322 -17.59 35.45 16.98
C GLY A 322 -18.63 34.53 17.60
N LEU A 323 -18.25 33.45 18.27
CA LEU A 323 -19.19 32.52 18.95
C LEU A 323 -19.99 31.56 18.03
N ALA A 324 -19.85 31.65 16.71
CA ALA A 324 -20.52 30.74 15.80
C ALA A 324 -19.78 29.39 15.72
N VAL A 325 -20.51 28.27 15.82
CA VAL A 325 -19.95 26.94 15.65
C VAL A 325 -19.78 26.67 14.16
N ILE A 326 -18.53 26.52 13.69
CA ILE A 326 -18.25 26.16 12.30
C ILE A 326 -18.52 24.67 12.11
N GLU A 327 -19.54 24.34 11.35
CA GLU A 327 -19.79 22.95 10.95
C GLU A 327 -18.75 22.47 9.95
N ASP A 328 -18.23 21.26 10.16
CA ASP A 328 -17.32 20.64 9.21
C ASP A 328 -18.06 20.28 7.92
N LYS A 329 -17.36 20.47 6.80
CA LYS A 329 -17.89 20.12 5.47
C LYS A 329 -18.07 18.60 5.36
N LYS A 330 -19.24 18.18 4.94
CA LYS A 330 -19.56 16.77 4.65
C LYS A 330 -19.33 16.45 3.19
N ILE A 331 -18.91 15.21 2.92
CA ILE A 331 -18.74 14.70 1.55
C ILE A 331 -20.13 14.54 0.94
N PRO A 332 -20.40 15.10 -0.25
CA PRO A 332 -21.65 14.86 -0.97
C PRO A 332 -21.73 13.41 -1.43
N GLU A 333 -22.92 12.85 -1.49
CA GLU A 333 -23.16 11.56 -2.12
C GLU A 333 -23.01 11.73 -3.63
N ARG A 334 -22.16 10.89 -4.24
CA ARG A 334 -21.91 10.87 -5.69
C ARG A 334 -22.41 9.57 -6.28
N THR A 335 -23.07 9.65 -7.40
CA THR A 335 -23.48 8.45 -8.16
C THR A 335 -22.25 7.78 -8.76
N THR A 336 -21.33 8.59 -9.25
CA THR A 336 -20.09 8.14 -9.91
C THR A 336 -18.88 8.64 -9.13
N PRO A 337 -18.00 7.74 -8.60
CA PRO A 337 -16.80 8.16 -7.90
C PRO A 337 -15.84 8.87 -8.85
N ILE A 338 -15.06 9.80 -8.30
CA ILE A 338 -14.08 10.55 -9.08
C ILE A 338 -12.72 9.87 -8.93
N VAL A 339 -12.13 9.44 -10.05
CA VAL A 339 -10.77 8.89 -10.09
C VAL A 339 -9.78 9.93 -10.64
N PRO A 340 -8.48 9.85 -10.30
CA PRO A 340 -7.49 10.85 -10.69
C PRO A 340 -7.38 11.04 -12.21
N ALA A 341 -7.06 12.26 -12.66
CA ALA A 341 -6.73 12.53 -14.05
C ALA A 341 -5.59 11.62 -14.53
N GLY A 342 -5.73 11.04 -15.73
CA GLY A 342 -4.81 10.01 -16.24
C GLY A 342 -5.24 8.58 -15.96
N ALA A 343 -6.32 8.35 -15.20
CA ALA A 343 -6.87 7.01 -14.98
C ALA A 343 -7.66 6.45 -16.17
N LEU A 344 -7.97 7.27 -17.17
CA LEU A 344 -8.73 7.00 -18.39
C LEU A 344 -10.21 6.66 -18.14
N SER A 345 -10.51 5.76 -17.24
CA SER A 345 -11.86 5.38 -16.83
C SER A 345 -11.83 4.73 -15.45
N ILE A 346 -12.97 4.68 -14.77
CA ILE A 346 -13.14 3.98 -13.50
C ILE A 346 -12.77 2.50 -13.64
N ARG A 347 -13.23 1.87 -14.72
CA ARG A 347 -12.95 0.46 -14.97
C ARG A 347 -11.46 0.19 -15.20
N ASN A 348 -10.81 0.99 -16.04
CA ASN A 348 -9.36 0.88 -16.27
C ASN A 348 -8.58 1.06 -14.96
N PHE A 349 -8.96 2.07 -14.18
CA PHE A 349 -8.34 2.32 -12.89
C PHE A 349 -8.53 1.15 -11.92
N ALA A 350 -9.74 0.60 -11.81
CA ALA A 350 -10.03 -0.53 -10.94
C ALA A 350 -9.20 -1.78 -11.29
N GLN A 351 -8.93 -2.02 -12.58
CA GLN A 351 -8.14 -3.17 -13.04
C GLN A 351 -6.63 -3.00 -12.82
N HIS A 352 -6.09 -1.78 -12.94
CA HIS A 352 -4.65 -1.53 -12.83
C HIS A 352 -4.21 -1.08 -11.43
N CYS A 353 -5.10 -0.48 -10.65
CA CYS A 353 -4.77 0.02 -9.32
C CYS A 353 -4.72 -1.11 -8.27
N THR A 354 -3.56 -1.33 -7.67
CA THR A 354 -3.37 -2.31 -6.58
C THR A 354 -3.65 -1.75 -5.19
N ALA A 355 -4.15 -0.53 -5.05
CA ALA A 355 -4.40 0.16 -3.77
C ALA A 355 -3.17 0.22 -2.84
N CYS A 356 -1.99 0.45 -3.39
CA CYS A 356 -0.76 0.60 -2.61
C CYS A 356 -0.71 1.89 -1.80
N GLN A 357 -1.55 2.89 -2.13
CA GLN A 357 -1.71 4.19 -1.46
C GLN A 357 -0.49 5.12 -1.54
N LEU A 358 0.45 4.88 -2.46
CA LEU A 358 1.60 5.75 -2.64
C LEU A 358 1.17 7.14 -3.15
N CYS A 359 0.22 7.22 -4.09
CA CYS A 359 -0.37 8.47 -4.57
C CYS A 359 -1.12 9.24 -3.47
N VAL A 360 -1.72 8.51 -2.50
CA VAL A 360 -2.42 9.11 -1.36
C VAL A 360 -1.42 9.75 -0.38
N SER A 361 -0.22 9.16 -0.21
CA SER A 361 0.80 9.70 0.69
C SER A 361 1.46 10.97 0.16
N VAL A 362 1.63 11.09 -1.17
CA VAL A 362 2.31 12.24 -1.79
C VAL A 362 1.36 13.37 -2.22
N CYS A 363 0.04 13.22 -2.06
CA CYS A 363 -0.92 14.24 -2.48
C CYS A 363 -0.82 15.49 -1.58
N PRO A 364 -0.30 16.63 -2.08
CA PRO A 364 -0.07 17.82 -1.24
C PRO A 364 -1.38 18.47 -0.80
N ASN A 365 -2.42 18.34 -1.61
CA ASN A 365 -3.73 18.93 -1.34
C ASN A 365 -4.69 17.98 -0.60
N GLN A 366 -4.22 16.78 -0.19
CA GLN A 366 -4.99 15.79 0.56
C GLN A 366 -6.33 15.39 -0.09
N VAL A 367 -6.38 15.41 -1.42
CA VAL A 367 -7.59 15.14 -2.20
C VAL A 367 -7.85 13.64 -2.35
N LEU A 368 -6.79 12.81 -2.37
CA LEU A 368 -6.91 11.39 -2.57
C LEU A 368 -7.18 10.65 -1.28
N ARG A 369 -8.26 9.86 -1.26
CA ARG A 369 -8.68 9.03 -0.13
C ARG A 369 -8.92 7.59 -0.57
N PRO A 370 -8.70 6.62 0.31
CA PRO A 370 -9.10 5.24 0.05
C PRO A 370 -10.62 5.10 -0.01
N SER A 371 -11.13 4.48 -1.08
CA SER A 371 -12.55 4.18 -1.27
C SER A 371 -13.09 3.22 -0.22
N GLY A 372 -14.33 3.45 0.20
CA GLY A 372 -15.11 2.56 1.06
C GLY A 372 -15.99 1.57 0.29
N ASN A 373 -16.10 1.68 -1.03
CA ASN A 373 -16.90 0.80 -1.87
C ASN A 373 -16.29 -0.61 -1.92
N LEU A 374 -17.12 -1.65 -1.76
CA LEU A 374 -16.64 -3.04 -1.70
C LEU A 374 -15.87 -3.50 -2.94
N MET A 375 -16.24 -3.04 -4.14
CA MET A 375 -15.57 -3.43 -5.38
C MET A 375 -14.21 -2.75 -5.56
N THR A 376 -14.11 -1.48 -5.17
CA THR A 376 -12.92 -0.64 -5.29
C THR A 376 -12.28 -0.35 -3.92
N LEU A 377 -12.55 -1.20 -2.93
CA LEU A 377 -12.12 -1.00 -1.54
C LEU A 377 -10.62 -0.70 -1.46
N MET A 378 -10.28 0.36 -0.73
CA MET A 378 -8.93 0.88 -0.52
C MET A 378 -8.26 1.49 -1.76
N GLN A 379 -8.85 1.42 -2.96
CA GLN A 379 -8.36 2.17 -4.12
C GLN A 379 -8.57 3.67 -3.91
N PRO A 380 -7.67 4.53 -4.37
CA PRO A 380 -7.81 5.96 -4.16
C PRO A 380 -8.95 6.56 -5.01
N GLU A 381 -9.79 7.33 -4.38
CA GLU A 381 -10.81 8.19 -4.98
C GLU A 381 -10.59 9.65 -4.56
N MET A 382 -11.16 10.59 -5.31
CA MET A 382 -11.01 12.02 -5.02
C MET A 382 -12.14 12.53 -4.12
N SER A 383 -11.77 13.28 -3.10
CA SER A 383 -12.68 13.98 -2.19
C SER A 383 -12.20 15.41 -1.96
N TYR A 384 -13.11 16.37 -2.04
CA TYR A 384 -12.77 17.80 -2.04
C TYR A 384 -13.09 18.53 -0.73
N GLU A 385 -13.30 17.84 0.35
CA GLU A 385 -13.57 18.47 1.64
C GLU A 385 -12.35 19.17 2.26
N ARG A 386 -11.13 18.69 1.99
CA ARG A 386 -9.89 19.26 2.54
C ARG A 386 -9.07 20.07 1.55
N GLY A 387 -9.29 19.87 0.27
CA GLY A 387 -8.56 20.54 -0.78
C GLY A 387 -9.15 20.23 -2.14
N TYR A 388 -8.53 20.73 -3.18
CA TYR A 388 -8.90 20.49 -4.57
C TYR A 388 -7.69 20.12 -5.42
N CYS A 389 -7.94 19.50 -6.56
CA CYS A 389 -6.90 19.03 -7.46
C CYS A 389 -6.39 20.16 -8.33
N ARG A 390 -5.15 20.58 -8.14
CA ARG A 390 -4.54 21.66 -8.93
C ARG A 390 -4.15 21.17 -10.32
N PRO A 391 -4.43 21.93 -11.39
CA PRO A 391 -4.04 21.55 -12.75
C PRO A 391 -2.54 21.33 -12.93
N GLU A 392 -1.72 22.15 -12.29
CA GLU A 392 -0.25 22.12 -12.35
C GLU A 392 0.42 21.03 -11.52
N CYS A 393 -0.33 20.10 -10.92
CA CYS A 393 0.21 19.03 -10.08
C CYS A 393 0.02 17.66 -10.71
N ALA A 394 1.10 16.92 -10.97
CA ALA A 394 1.08 15.55 -11.50
C ALA A 394 1.63 14.49 -10.52
N LYS A 395 1.88 14.83 -9.25
CA LYS A 395 2.56 13.96 -8.28
C LYS A 395 1.97 12.55 -8.16
N CYS A 396 0.64 12.39 -8.26
CA CYS A 396 0.00 11.07 -8.19
C CYS A 396 0.35 10.16 -9.38
N ALA A 397 0.51 10.73 -10.59
CA ALA A 397 0.92 9.99 -11.78
C ALA A 397 2.42 9.63 -11.74
N GLU A 398 3.27 10.56 -11.29
CA GLU A 398 4.72 10.35 -11.21
C GLU A 398 5.08 9.16 -10.32
N VAL A 399 4.36 8.99 -9.20
CA VAL A 399 4.64 7.93 -8.22
C VAL A 399 3.87 6.63 -8.48
N CYS A 400 2.93 6.59 -9.43
CA CYS A 400 2.11 5.41 -9.67
C CYS A 400 2.97 4.26 -10.21
N PRO A 401 3.14 3.14 -9.47
CA PRO A 401 4.04 2.08 -9.90
C PRO A 401 3.39 1.12 -10.90
N THR A 402 2.06 1.18 -11.08
CA THR A 402 1.27 0.31 -11.96
C THR A 402 0.79 1.01 -13.22
N ASP A 403 1.17 2.28 -13.41
CA ASP A 403 0.64 3.16 -14.46
C ASP A 403 -0.90 3.26 -14.51
N ALA A 404 -1.58 2.92 -13.40
CA ALA A 404 -3.03 3.12 -13.27
C ALA A 404 -3.43 4.59 -13.35
N ILE A 405 -2.49 5.50 -13.08
CA ILE A 405 -2.58 6.95 -13.31
C ILE A 405 -1.43 7.30 -14.22
N HIS A 406 -1.72 7.54 -15.49
CA HIS A 406 -0.72 7.87 -16.50
C HIS A 406 -1.02 9.23 -17.12
N LEU A 407 -0.04 10.12 -17.13
CA LEU A 407 -0.09 11.41 -17.81
C LEU A 407 1.11 11.53 -18.72
N THR A 408 0.87 11.86 -19.99
CA THR A 408 1.93 12.05 -20.98
C THR A 408 2.68 13.34 -20.72
N SER A 409 1.94 14.41 -20.37
CA SER A 409 2.51 15.69 -19.97
C SER A 409 1.68 16.35 -18.87
N LEU A 410 2.22 17.37 -18.23
CA LEU A 410 1.50 18.18 -17.25
C LEU A 410 0.37 18.97 -17.92
N ALA A 411 0.56 19.42 -19.16
CA ALA A 411 -0.44 20.14 -19.94
C ALA A 411 -1.67 19.28 -20.21
N ASP A 412 -1.51 17.97 -20.46
CA ASP A 412 -2.63 17.05 -20.70
C ASP A 412 -3.62 17.03 -19.55
N LYS A 413 -3.15 17.22 -18.31
CA LYS A 413 -4.03 17.22 -17.15
C LYS A 413 -5.08 18.33 -17.19
N SER A 414 -4.74 19.50 -17.72
CA SER A 414 -5.65 20.63 -17.84
C SER A 414 -6.74 20.42 -18.88
N SER A 415 -6.53 19.50 -19.83
CA SER A 415 -7.49 19.12 -20.86
C SER A 415 -8.29 17.85 -20.53
N ILE A 416 -7.96 17.14 -19.42
CA ILE A 416 -8.68 15.92 -19.04
C ILE A 416 -9.86 16.26 -18.13
N GLN A 417 -11.06 16.01 -18.61
CA GLN A 417 -12.30 16.13 -17.88
C GLN A 417 -12.56 14.83 -17.08
N ILE A 418 -12.40 14.88 -15.75
CA ILE A 418 -12.62 13.74 -14.84
C ILE A 418 -14.03 13.72 -14.26
N GLY A 419 -14.76 14.81 -14.38
CA GLY A 419 -16.11 15.01 -13.87
C GLY A 419 -16.59 16.42 -14.21
N HIS A 420 -17.76 16.78 -13.73
CA HIS A 420 -18.33 18.11 -13.91
C HIS A 420 -18.98 18.62 -12.64
N ALA A 421 -19.03 19.94 -12.49
CA ALA A 421 -19.66 20.58 -11.36
C ALA A 421 -21.19 20.57 -11.49
N VAL A 422 -21.88 20.22 -10.42
CA VAL A 422 -23.34 20.22 -10.29
C VAL A 422 -23.73 21.24 -9.23
N TRP A 423 -24.60 22.16 -9.58
CA TRP A 423 -25.07 23.20 -8.67
C TRP A 423 -26.37 22.80 -7.94
N ILE A 424 -26.38 22.99 -6.64
CA ILE A 424 -27.55 22.75 -5.77
C ILE A 424 -28.14 24.10 -5.34
N ARG A 425 -29.21 24.51 -5.99
CA ARG A 425 -29.83 25.81 -5.77
C ARG A 425 -30.19 26.07 -4.30
N LYS A 426 -30.68 25.07 -3.60
CA LYS A 426 -31.19 25.16 -2.21
C LYS A 426 -30.11 25.53 -1.18
N ASN A 427 -28.83 25.28 -1.48
CA ASN A 427 -27.71 25.52 -0.56
C ASN A 427 -26.91 26.75 -0.93
N CYS A 428 -27.30 27.47 -1.98
CA CYS A 428 -26.48 28.55 -2.54
C CYS A 428 -26.68 29.85 -1.73
N VAL A 429 -25.62 30.35 -1.11
CA VAL A 429 -25.60 31.55 -0.23
C VAL A 429 -26.33 32.75 -0.81
N PRO A 430 -26.16 33.15 -2.09
CA PRO A 430 -26.96 34.22 -2.67
C PRO A 430 -28.45 34.04 -2.58
N LEU A 431 -28.94 32.79 -2.60
CA LEU A 431 -30.37 32.48 -2.54
C LEU A 431 -30.87 32.20 -1.12
N THR A 432 -30.01 31.73 -0.21
CA THR A 432 -30.39 31.44 1.18
C THR A 432 -30.27 32.68 2.06
N ASP A 433 -29.19 33.46 1.88
CA ASP A 433 -28.82 34.54 2.78
C ASP A 433 -28.93 35.92 2.11
N GLY A 434 -29.26 35.96 0.81
CA GLY A 434 -29.36 37.22 0.04
C GLY A 434 -28.05 37.96 -0.18
N VAL A 435 -26.89 37.32 0.08
CA VAL A 435 -25.56 37.95 0.03
C VAL A 435 -24.81 37.54 -1.23
N ASN A 436 -24.23 38.48 -1.95
CA ASN A 436 -23.38 38.18 -3.11
C ASN A 436 -22.18 37.31 -2.72
N CYS A 437 -22.00 36.21 -3.44
CA CYS A 437 -20.89 35.24 -3.23
C CYS A 437 -19.94 35.24 -4.45
N GLY A 438 -19.97 34.21 -5.29
CA GLY A 438 -19.12 34.07 -6.48
C GLY A 438 -17.80 33.36 -6.25
N ASN A 439 -17.60 32.71 -5.08
CA ASN A 439 -16.38 31.96 -4.77
C ASN A 439 -16.10 30.85 -5.79
N CYS A 440 -17.12 30.12 -6.22
CA CYS A 440 -17.00 29.04 -7.20
C CYS A 440 -16.45 29.52 -8.55
N ALA A 441 -16.90 30.68 -9.04
CA ALA A 441 -16.44 31.26 -10.31
C ALA A 441 -15.02 31.83 -10.19
N ARG A 442 -14.72 32.58 -9.12
CA ARG A 442 -13.40 33.20 -8.89
C ARG A 442 -12.25 32.18 -8.83
N HIS A 443 -12.52 31.00 -8.31
CA HIS A 443 -11.50 29.96 -8.12
C HIS A 443 -11.56 28.85 -9.18
N CYS A 444 -12.37 29.01 -10.22
CA CYS A 444 -12.42 28.05 -11.32
C CYS A 444 -11.19 28.23 -12.23
N PRO A 445 -10.24 27.27 -12.26
CA PRO A 445 -8.99 27.45 -13.01
C PRO A 445 -9.19 27.47 -14.54
N VAL A 446 -10.32 26.98 -15.02
CA VAL A 446 -10.66 26.91 -16.46
C VAL A 446 -11.81 27.86 -16.83
N ALA A 447 -12.20 28.73 -15.92
CA ALA A 447 -13.31 29.68 -16.10
C ALA A 447 -14.60 29.03 -16.63
N ALA A 448 -14.92 27.82 -16.12
CA ALA A 448 -16.12 27.08 -16.51
C ALA A 448 -17.38 27.50 -15.75
N ILE A 449 -17.30 28.47 -14.85
CA ILE A 449 -18.42 28.95 -14.03
C ILE A 449 -18.58 30.45 -14.22
N GLU A 450 -19.73 30.85 -14.70
CA GLU A 450 -20.11 32.25 -14.88
C GLU A 450 -21.18 32.66 -13.84
N MET A 451 -21.14 33.92 -13.40
CA MET A 451 -22.12 34.45 -12.44
C MET A 451 -23.15 35.28 -13.19
N VAL A 452 -24.40 34.81 -13.19
CA VAL A 452 -25.53 35.48 -13.83
C VAL A 452 -26.55 35.98 -12.77
N PRO A 453 -27.34 37.04 -13.04
CA PRO A 453 -28.43 37.44 -12.15
C PRO A 453 -29.41 36.29 -11.92
N SER A 454 -29.95 36.16 -10.70
CA SER A 454 -30.91 35.10 -10.36
C SER A 454 -32.31 35.31 -10.98
N GLU A 455 -32.60 36.57 -11.30
CA GLU A 455 -33.84 37.04 -11.96
C GLU A 455 -33.49 37.67 -13.29
N VAL A 456 -34.14 37.24 -14.36
CA VAL A 456 -33.85 37.66 -15.73
C VAL A 456 -34.12 39.19 -15.90
N ASP A 457 -35.18 39.66 -15.26
CA ASP A 457 -35.64 41.06 -15.39
C ASP A 457 -34.98 42.02 -14.40
N ASN A 458 -34.12 41.51 -13.49
CA ASN A 458 -33.49 42.32 -12.45
C ASN A 458 -31.97 42.11 -12.45
N PRO A 459 -31.19 42.97 -13.11
CA PRO A 459 -29.72 42.88 -13.14
C PRO A 459 -29.05 42.98 -11.77
N ASP A 460 -29.70 43.64 -10.81
CA ASP A 460 -29.22 43.84 -9.44
C ASP A 460 -29.56 42.68 -8.50
N SER A 461 -30.29 41.66 -9.01
CA SER A 461 -30.57 40.46 -8.23
C SER A 461 -29.30 39.70 -7.85
N PRO A 462 -29.31 38.96 -6.71
CA PRO A 462 -28.14 38.17 -6.30
C PRO A 462 -27.67 37.23 -7.42
N LYS A 463 -26.37 37.25 -7.72
CA LYS A 463 -25.80 36.43 -8.82
C LYS A 463 -25.64 34.99 -8.42
N ILE A 464 -26.06 34.11 -9.32
CA ILE A 464 -25.98 32.66 -9.19
C ILE A 464 -24.99 32.05 -10.20
N PRO A 465 -24.37 30.89 -9.88
CA PRO A 465 -23.43 30.25 -10.81
C PRO A 465 -24.16 29.48 -11.92
N VAL A 466 -23.72 29.66 -13.14
CA VAL A 466 -24.02 28.81 -14.30
C VAL A 466 -22.77 28.07 -14.70
N VAL A 467 -22.86 26.74 -14.79
CA VAL A 467 -21.71 25.87 -15.07
C VAL A 467 -21.70 25.49 -16.56
N ASN A 468 -20.60 25.83 -17.22
CA ASN A 468 -20.30 25.28 -18.54
C ASN A 468 -19.66 23.89 -18.36
N VAL A 469 -20.48 22.85 -18.57
CA VAL A 469 -20.07 21.45 -18.35
C VAL A 469 -18.98 21.02 -19.31
N GLU A 470 -18.95 21.55 -20.55
CA GLU A 470 -17.95 21.19 -21.56
C GLU A 470 -16.54 21.70 -21.21
N ARG A 471 -16.44 22.83 -20.52
CA ARG A 471 -15.16 23.41 -20.05
C ARG A 471 -14.72 22.92 -18.69
N CYS A 472 -15.62 22.30 -17.93
CA CYS A 472 -15.36 21.91 -16.55
C CYS A 472 -14.48 20.66 -16.48
N ILE A 473 -13.28 20.75 -15.92
CA ILE A 473 -12.34 19.61 -15.75
C ILE A 473 -12.62 18.74 -14.51
N GLY A 474 -13.55 19.14 -13.64
CA GLY A 474 -13.88 18.37 -12.42
C GLY A 474 -12.86 18.49 -11.29
N CYS A 475 -12.05 19.54 -11.22
CA CYS A 475 -10.96 19.69 -10.26
C CYS A 475 -11.39 19.87 -8.79
N GLY A 476 -12.66 20.23 -8.53
CA GLY A 476 -13.24 20.36 -7.19
C GLY A 476 -12.94 21.68 -6.47
N ALA A 477 -12.32 22.68 -7.12
CA ALA A 477 -12.06 23.97 -6.49
C ALA A 477 -13.37 24.67 -6.05
N CYS A 478 -14.40 24.63 -6.90
CA CYS A 478 -15.71 25.18 -6.58
C CYS A 478 -16.38 24.48 -5.38
N GLU A 479 -16.25 23.15 -5.27
CA GLU A 479 -16.76 22.37 -4.14
C GLU A 479 -16.00 22.67 -2.86
N ASN A 480 -14.67 22.64 -2.91
CA ASN A 480 -13.84 22.86 -1.73
C ASN A 480 -13.99 24.27 -1.14
N LEU A 481 -14.02 25.29 -2.00
CA LEU A 481 -14.06 26.69 -1.57
C LEU A 481 -15.47 27.25 -1.39
N CYS A 482 -16.52 26.44 -1.62
CA CYS A 482 -17.88 26.83 -1.32
C CYS A 482 -18.06 27.08 0.19
N PRO A 483 -18.61 28.24 0.62
CA PRO A 483 -18.80 28.53 2.05
C PRO A 483 -19.98 27.77 2.67
N ALA A 484 -20.94 27.29 1.87
CA ALA A 484 -22.11 26.58 2.37
C ALA A 484 -21.76 25.34 3.21
N ARG A 485 -22.45 25.13 4.31
CA ARG A 485 -22.28 24.05 5.28
C ARG A 485 -23.63 23.46 5.65
N PRO A 486 -23.72 22.16 6.03
CA PRO A 486 -22.64 21.15 6.02
C PRO A 486 -22.29 20.64 4.61
N PHE A 487 -23.17 20.82 3.62
CA PHE A 487 -22.95 20.43 2.23
C PHE A 487 -22.68 21.65 1.36
N SER A 488 -21.73 21.53 0.45
CA SER A 488 -21.45 22.56 -0.54
C SER A 488 -22.67 22.79 -1.45
N ALA A 489 -22.92 24.04 -1.87
CA ALA A 489 -23.94 24.37 -2.87
C ALA A 489 -23.56 23.97 -4.29
N ILE A 490 -22.32 23.59 -4.49
CA ILE A 490 -21.81 23.08 -5.76
C ILE A 490 -20.85 21.92 -5.44
N TYR A 491 -21.02 20.81 -6.14
CA TYR A 491 -20.19 19.63 -5.97
C TYR A 491 -19.80 19.06 -7.32
N VAL A 492 -18.82 18.16 -7.36
CA VAL A 492 -18.37 17.51 -8.60
C VAL A 492 -18.92 16.11 -8.65
N GLU A 493 -19.57 15.78 -9.78
CA GLU A 493 -19.96 14.42 -10.15
C GLU A 493 -18.91 13.82 -11.08
N GLY A 494 -18.51 12.56 -10.86
CA GLY A 494 -17.49 11.88 -11.65
C GLY A 494 -17.99 11.43 -13.04
N HIS A 495 -17.06 11.21 -13.95
CA HIS A 495 -17.32 10.57 -15.22
C HIS A 495 -16.81 9.14 -15.23
N GLU A 496 -17.60 8.19 -15.76
CA GLU A 496 -17.15 6.80 -15.94
C GLU A 496 -15.93 6.70 -16.85
N ARG A 497 -15.89 7.52 -17.90
CA ARG A 497 -14.74 7.68 -18.81
C ARG A 497 -14.32 9.14 -18.82
N HIS A 498 -13.03 9.36 -18.68
CA HIS A 498 -12.46 10.69 -18.83
C HIS A 498 -12.55 11.14 -20.29
N ARG A 499 -12.76 12.42 -20.49
CA ARG A 499 -12.81 13.07 -21.81
C ARG A 499 -11.62 14.00 -21.95
N VAL A 500 -11.15 14.18 -23.16
CA VAL A 500 -10.18 15.23 -23.50
C VAL A 500 -10.98 16.36 -24.12
N ILE A 501 -10.82 17.58 -23.59
CA ILE A 501 -11.51 18.81 -24.01
C ILE A 501 -10.53 19.78 -24.67
#